data_4731547dfb2dd63cdde978d1ba44e349
#
_entry.id   4731547dfb2dd63cdde978d1ba44e349
#
_cell.length_a   1.000
_cell.length_b   1.000
_cell.length_c   1.000
_cell.angle_alpha   90.00
_cell.angle_beta   90.00
_cell.angle_gamma   90.00
#
_symmetry.space_group_name_H-M   'P 1'
#
loop_
_entity.id
_entity.type
_entity.pdbx_description
1 polymer ?
#
loop_
_entity_poly.entity_id
_entity_poly.type
_entity_poly.pdbx_seq_one_letter_code
_entity_poly.pdbx_strand_id
1 'polypeptide(L)'
;MNSNSAKPKKLPIISMAKAVELLGIRVYGKDGDAVPTDVADINVLCPKCGAEHSNRRLTLNIDFAENVFSCPRCGFSGGVYHLISFYTGWPVRNVEGCIRAGKLQNFKPNENISNLDISSASVSRTEMSPLAPIKQRNEVYRALQDMLTLSATHHDNLRSRGLSEAAIQRIGFRSYPKYLSANVIPQRLINKGLDLRGVPGFGINENGEWSLARLPDSGFLIPNFSGDGRIQGYQVRFDHPNASIPKYGYLTSKGMRAGTKCETWCCWSGRNFATDPTPNPFDVILIEGPLKALIVNDITGCNVISVPGVSALKKVPAALQSMVQFGLREVLIAYDMDSDTNKDVRAQLERLREILDNINIKHRTMRWDPAYKGLDDWLVGSKDAPYKREEALKISNVDIWG
;
A
#
# COMPACT_ATOMS: atom_id res chain seq x y z
N MET A 1 4.46 -24.87 42.94
CA MET A 1 3.44 -25.10 41.88
C MET A 1 3.96 -24.43 40.61
N ASN A 2 4.55 -25.27 39.75
CA ASN A 2 5.17 -24.80 38.50
C ASN A 2 4.07 -24.63 37.41
N SER A 3 3.74 -23.42 37.03
CA SER A 3 2.90 -23.16 35.88
C SER A 3 3.80 -23.13 34.63
N ASN A 4 3.93 -24.26 33.96
CA ASN A 4 4.48 -24.34 32.60
C ASN A 4 3.47 -23.70 31.63
N SER A 5 3.64 -22.42 31.30
CA SER A 5 2.97 -21.80 30.18
C SER A 5 3.62 -22.32 28.88
N ALA A 6 3.01 -23.34 28.28
CA ALA A 6 3.41 -23.83 26.98
C ALA A 6 3.27 -22.70 25.93
N LYS A 7 4.38 -22.30 25.32
CA LYS A 7 4.36 -21.40 24.16
C LYS A 7 3.42 -21.97 23.09
N PRO A 8 2.56 -21.15 22.46
CA PRO A 8 1.68 -21.64 21.41
C PRO A 8 2.54 -22.24 20.29
N LYS A 9 2.34 -23.54 20.01
CA LYS A 9 2.99 -24.22 18.87
C LYS A 9 2.61 -23.48 17.59
N LYS A 10 3.60 -22.92 16.88
CA LYS A 10 3.39 -22.38 15.54
C LYS A 10 2.66 -23.43 14.69
N LEU A 11 1.55 -23.03 14.07
CA LEU A 11 0.82 -23.87 13.12
C LEU A 11 1.76 -24.32 11.98
N PRO A 12 1.68 -25.57 11.52
CA PRO A 12 2.39 -25.98 10.31
C PRO A 12 1.86 -25.11 9.16
N ILE A 13 2.75 -24.34 8.56
CA ILE A 13 2.40 -23.42 7.47
C ILE A 13 2.29 -24.25 6.19
N ILE A 14 1.08 -24.47 5.72
CA ILE A 14 0.87 -24.92 4.35
C ILE A 14 1.04 -23.72 3.42
N SER A 15 1.82 -23.84 2.35
CA SER A 15 1.97 -22.77 1.37
C SER A 15 0.72 -22.61 0.51
N MET A 16 0.48 -21.42 0.00
CA MET A 16 -0.63 -21.15 -0.93
C MET A 16 -0.50 -21.99 -2.21
N ALA A 17 0.73 -22.19 -2.72
CA ALA A 17 0.99 -23.07 -3.85
C ALA A 17 0.52 -24.51 -3.60
N LYS A 18 0.85 -25.06 -2.42
CA LYS A 18 0.39 -26.39 -2.03
C LYS A 18 -1.13 -26.48 -1.85
N ALA A 19 -1.76 -25.43 -1.34
CA ALA A 19 -3.21 -25.37 -1.23
C ALA A 19 -3.88 -25.34 -2.62
N VAL A 20 -3.36 -24.58 -3.56
CA VAL A 20 -3.86 -24.52 -4.95
C VAL A 20 -3.78 -25.90 -5.63
N GLU A 21 -2.65 -26.59 -5.46
CA GLU A 21 -2.46 -27.97 -5.95
C GLU A 21 -3.47 -28.95 -5.32
N LEU A 22 -3.61 -28.97 -4.00
CA LEU A 22 -4.49 -29.86 -3.27
C LEU A 22 -5.97 -29.64 -3.59
N LEU A 23 -6.35 -28.40 -3.84
CA LEU A 23 -7.73 -28.04 -4.20
C LEU A 23 -8.04 -28.24 -5.68
N GLY A 24 -7.06 -28.62 -6.50
CA GLY A 24 -7.23 -28.77 -7.94
C GLY A 24 -7.66 -27.47 -8.62
N ILE A 25 -7.24 -26.32 -8.05
CA ILE A 25 -7.53 -25.00 -8.64
C ILE A 25 -6.78 -24.92 -9.96
N ARG A 26 -7.51 -24.90 -11.09
CA ARG A 26 -6.90 -24.86 -12.41
C ARG A 26 -6.16 -23.55 -12.64
N VAL A 27 -4.89 -23.68 -12.94
CA VAL A 27 -4.01 -22.58 -13.33
C VAL A 27 -3.79 -22.70 -14.82
N TYR A 28 -4.31 -21.75 -15.59
CA TYR A 28 -4.26 -21.79 -17.04
C TYR A 28 -2.89 -21.34 -17.56
N GLY A 29 -2.16 -22.21 -18.20
CA GLY A 29 -0.90 -21.98 -18.88
C GLY A 29 -0.72 -22.94 -20.06
N LYS A 30 0.29 -22.71 -20.90
CA LYS A 30 0.53 -23.50 -22.12
C LYS A 30 0.85 -24.98 -21.89
N ASP A 31 1.18 -25.40 -20.68
CA ASP A 31 1.76 -26.72 -20.38
C ASP A 31 0.93 -27.53 -19.34
N GLY A 32 -0.36 -27.32 -19.25
CA GLY A 32 -1.22 -28.15 -18.42
C GLY A 32 -1.34 -27.71 -16.93
N ASP A 33 -1.99 -28.53 -16.13
CA ASP A 33 -2.54 -28.24 -14.80
C ASP A 33 -1.53 -28.06 -13.64
N ALA A 34 -0.24 -27.93 -13.91
CA ALA A 34 0.77 -27.77 -12.86
C ALA A 34 0.83 -26.31 -12.35
N VAL A 35 0.85 -26.15 -11.03
CA VAL A 35 1.08 -24.85 -10.40
C VAL A 35 2.50 -24.38 -10.74
N PRO A 36 2.68 -23.22 -11.40
CA PRO A 36 4.03 -22.74 -11.68
C PRO A 36 4.79 -22.47 -10.37
N THR A 37 5.99 -23.03 -10.24
CA THR A 37 6.82 -22.90 -9.04
C THR A 37 7.67 -21.62 -9.04
N ASP A 38 7.74 -20.93 -10.17
CA ASP A 38 8.61 -19.80 -10.44
C ASP A 38 7.89 -18.44 -10.53
N VAL A 39 6.59 -18.40 -10.21
CA VAL A 39 5.79 -17.18 -10.26
C VAL A 39 5.43 -16.68 -8.85
N ALA A 40 5.45 -15.35 -8.68
CA ALA A 40 5.10 -14.72 -7.42
C ALA A 40 3.60 -14.77 -7.11
N ASP A 41 2.75 -14.70 -8.15
CA ASP A 41 1.30 -14.76 -8.03
C ASP A 41 0.62 -15.26 -9.32
N ILE A 42 -0.62 -15.70 -9.17
CA ILE A 42 -1.48 -16.12 -10.28
C ILE A 42 -2.84 -15.43 -10.18
N ASN A 43 -3.51 -15.29 -11.32
CA ASN A 43 -4.92 -14.90 -11.35
C ASN A 43 -5.75 -16.09 -11.81
N VAL A 44 -6.80 -16.38 -11.03
CA VAL A 44 -7.75 -17.45 -11.33
C VAL A 44 -9.18 -16.91 -11.33
N LEU A 45 -10.14 -17.71 -11.78
CA LEU A 45 -11.54 -17.36 -11.64
C LEU A 45 -11.91 -17.28 -10.17
N CYS A 46 -12.54 -16.18 -9.76
CA CYS A 46 -13.01 -16.08 -8.38
C CYS A 46 -14.19 -17.04 -8.15
N PRO A 47 -14.06 -17.99 -7.22
CA PRO A 47 -15.14 -18.97 -6.99
C PRO A 47 -16.37 -18.33 -6.35
N LYS A 48 -16.24 -17.12 -5.76
CA LYS A 48 -17.35 -16.40 -5.15
C LYS A 48 -18.16 -15.56 -6.14
N CYS A 49 -17.53 -14.95 -7.15
CA CYS A 49 -18.23 -14.05 -8.08
C CYS A 49 -17.99 -14.38 -9.56
N GLY A 50 -17.19 -15.38 -9.88
CA GLY A 50 -16.81 -15.69 -11.26
C GLY A 50 -17.94 -16.31 -12.09
N ALA A 51 -18.87 -17.02 -11.45
CA ALA A 51 -20.00 -17.68 -12.13
C ALA A 51 -21.13 -16.71 -12.54
N GLU A 52 -21.22 -15.55 -11.90
CA GLU A 52 -22.35 -14.62 -12.06
C GLU A 52 -22.20 -13.64 -13.24
N HIS A 53 -21.06 -13.66 -13.95
CA HIS A 53 -20.77 -12.64 -14.94
C HIS A 53 -20.30 -13.21 -16.29
N SER A 54 -20.97 -12.75 -17.35
CA SER A 54 -20.76 -13.16 -18.76
C SER A 54 -19.33 -12.95 -19.31
N ASN A 55 -18.47 -12.20 -18.62
CA ASN A 55 -17.10 -11.87 -19.02
C ASN A 55 -16.05 -12.62 -18.21
N ARG A 56 -16.12 -13.88 -18.00
CA ARG A 56 -15.16 -14.85 -17.40
C ARG A 56 -13.73 -14.30 -17.12
N ARG A 57 -13.60 -13.14 -16.45
CA ARG A 57 -12.30 -12.55 -16.14
C ARG A 57 -11.72 -13.23 -14.91
N LEU A 58 -10.44 -13.57 -14.98
CA LEU A 58 -9.67 -14.10 -13.86
C LEU A 58 -9.44 -12.95 -12.85
N THR A 59 -10.26 -12.90 -11.80
CA THR A 59 -10.31 -11.78 -10.85
C THR A 59 -9.75 -12.11 -9.48
N LEU A 60 -9.59 -13.41 -9.15
CA LEU A 60 -8.97 -13.81 -7.89
C LEU A 60 -7.45 -13.85 -8.07
N ASN A 61 -6.75 -12.91 -7.46
CA ASN A 61 -5.29 -12.95 -7.37
C ASN A 61 -4.87 -13.81 -6.19
N ILE A 62 -3.99 -14.77 -6.41
CA ILE A 62 -3.36 -15.62 -5.39
C ILE A 62 -1.89 -15.29 -5.37
N ASP A 63 -1.42 -14.73 -4.26
CA ASP A 63 -0.02 -14.34 -4.02
C ASP A 63 0.68 -15.46 -3.25
N PHE A 64 1.65 -16.12 -3.87
CA PHE A 64 2.37 -17.23 -3.28
C PHE A 64 3.45 -16.78 -2.29
N ALA A 65 4.01 -15.59 -2.51
CA ALA A 65 5.06 -15.05 -1.65
C ALA A 65 4.50 -14.59 -0.30
N GLU A 66 3.34 -13.92 -0.33
CA GLU A 66 2.69 -13.42 0.89
C GLU A 66 1.68 -14.44 1.47
N ASN A 67 1.43 -15.57 0.80
CA ASN A 67 0.44 -16.61 1.19
C ASN A 67 -0.98 -16.05 1.40
N VAL A 68 -1.40 -15.12 0.55
CA VAL A 68 -2.72 -14.50 0.60
C VAL A 68 -3.41 -14.56 -0.76
N PHE A 69 -4.73 -14.39 -0.75
CA PHE A 69 -5.50 -14.21 -1.97
C PHE A 69 -6.43 -12.99 -1.83
N SER A 70 -6.79 -12.38 -2.95
CA SER A 70 -7.75 -11.28 -2.99
C SER A 70 -8.47 -11.19 -4.33
N CYS A 71 -9.76 -10.93 -4.28
CA CYS A 71 -10.58 -10.59 -5.44
C CYS A 71 -11.02 -9.12 -5.33
N PRO A 72 -10.49 -8.21 -6.15
CA PRO A 72 -10.87 -6.80 -6.09
C PRO A 72 -12.33 -6.55 -6.51
N ARG A 73 -12.97 -7.54 -7.15
CA ARG A 73 -14.34 -7.41 -7.63
C ARG A 73 -15.40 -7.60 -6.54
N CYS A 74 -15.24 -8.61 -5.67
CA CYS A 74 -16.23 -8.96 -4.65
C CYS A 74 -15.70 -8.86 -3.22
N GLY A 75 -14.47 -8.39 -3.02
CA GLY A 75 -13.83 -8.29 -1.71
C GLY A 75 -13.46 -9.63 -1.07
N PHE A 76 -13.62 -10.76 -1.78
CA PHE A 76 -13.22 -12.07 -1.26
C PHE A 76 -11.71 -12.14 -1.11
N SER A 77 -11.22 -12.22 0.13
CA SER A 77 -9.80 -12.19 0.45
C SER A 77 -9.49 -12.97 1.72
N GLY A 78 -8.22 -13.35 1.89
CA GLY A 78 -7.76 -14.04 3.09
C GLY A 78 -6.44 -14.75 2.91
N GLY A 79 -6.05 -15.52 3.93
CA GLY A 79 -4.90 -16.41 3.88
C GLY A 79 -5.29 -17.84 3.44
N VAL A 80 -4.29 -18.72 3.40
CA VAL A 80 -4.40 -20.10 2.89
C VAL A 80 -5.56 -20.91 3.54
N TYR A 81 -5.75 -20.78 4.84
CA TYR A 81 -6.82 -21.48 5.56
C TYR A 81 -8.23 -21.04 5.12
N HIS A 82 -8.40 -19.75 4.82
CA HIS A 82 -9.67 -19.23 4.32
C HIS A 82 -9.96 -19.71 2.90
N LEU A 83 -8.92 -19.83 2.06
CA LEU A 83 -9.07 -20.37 0.71
C LEU A 83 -9.54 -21.85 0.78
N ILE A 84 -8.84 -22.68 1.56
CA ILE A 84 -9.21 -24.08 1.75
C ILE A 84 -10.62 -24.22 2.33
N SER A 85 -10.94 -23.42 3.36
CA SER A 85 -12.27 -23.39 3.99
C SER A 85 -13.38 -23.11 2.98
N PHE A 86 -13.18 -22.14 2.11
CA PHE A 86 -14.15 -21.79 1.08
C PHE A 86 -14.34 -22.92 0.06
N TYR A 87 -13.25 -23.46 -0.48
CA TYR A 87 -13.32 -24.50 -1.50
C TYR A 87 -13.84 -25.83 -0.99
N THR A 88 -13.61 -26.16 0.27
CA THR A 88 -14.09 -27.42 0.89
C THR A 88 -15.45 -27.28 1.56
N GLY A 89 -15.91 -26.06 1.82
CA GLY A 89 -17.10 -25.80 2.65
C GLY A 89 -16.88 -26.07 4.14
N TRP A 90 -15.64 -26.33 4.58
CA TRP A 90 -15.34 -26.67 5.97
C TRP A 90 -15.04 -25.41 6.80
N PRO A 91 -15.47 -25.38 8.07
CA PRO A 91 -15.02 -24.32 8.99
C PRO A 91 -13.49 -24.26 9.10
N VAL A 92 -12.93 -23.07 9.18
CA VAL A 92 -11.46 -22.85 9.28
C VAL A 92 -10.81 -23.71 10.35
N ARG A 93 -11.43 -23.85 11.52
CA ARG A 93 -10.95 -24.74 12.62
C ARG A 93 -10.78 -26.21 12.20
N ASN A 94 -11.63 -26.70 11.30
CA ASN A 94 -11.52 -28.08 10.81
C ASN A 94 -10.37 -28.22 9.81
N VAL A 95 -10.19 -27.20 8.96
CA VAL A 95 -9.03 -27.09 8.05
C VAL A 95 -7.73 -27.11 8.86
N GLU A 96 -7.63 -26.29 9.91
CA GLU A 96 -6.50 -26.30 10.82
C GLU A 96 -6.24 -27.65 11.46
N GLY A 97 -7.30 -28.33 11.91
CA GLY A 97 -7.21 -29.67 12.50
C GLY A 97 -6.63 -30.69 11.53
N CYS A 98 -7.08 -30.67 10.27
CA CYS A 98 -6.57 -31.57 9.21
C CYS A 98 -5.09 -31.30 8.89
N ILE A 99 -4.69 -30.03 8.79
CA ILE A 99 -3.31 -29.63 8.51
C ILE A 99 -2.40 -30.08 9.67
N ARG A 100 -2.82 -29.88 10.92
CA ARG A 100 -2.08 -30.34 12.11
C ARG A 100 -1.92 -31.85 12.17
N ALA A 101 -2.92 -32.58 11.69
CA ALA A 101 -2.92 -34.04 11.65
C ALA A 101 -2.19 -34.61 10.43
N GLY A 102 -1.67 -33.77 9.52
CA GLY A 102 -1.01 -34.21 8.27
C GLY A 102 -1.98 -34.84 7.24
N LYS A 103 -3.29 -34.66 7.40
CA LYS A 103 -4.33 -35.30 6.54
C LYS A 103 -4.68 -34.41 5.35
N LEU A 104 -3.68 -33.97 4.58
CA LEU A 104 -3.86 -33.04 3.46
C LEU A 104 -4.66 -33.62 2.31
N GLN A 105 -4.64 -34.95 2.12
CA GLN A 105 -5.42 -35.67 1.10
C GLN A 105 -6.93 -35.59 1.28
N ASN A 106 -7.40 -35.12 2.43
CA ASN A 106 -8.83 -34.96 2.71
C ASN A 106 -9.43 -33.68 2.13
N PHE A 107 -8.60 -32.76 1.63
CA PHE A 107 -9.08 -31.54 1.01
C PHE A 107 -9.57 -31.82 -0.41
N LYS A 108 -10.88 -32.03 -0.54
CA LYS A 108 -11.57 -32.16 -1.84
C LYS A 108 -12.44 -30.93 -2.06
N PRO A 109 -12.41 -30.31 -3.25
CA PRO A 109 -13.31 -29.21 -3.60
C PRO A 109 -14.77 -29.68 -3.49
N ASN A 110 -15.67 -28.78 -3.07
CA ASN A 110 -17.10 -29.02 -3.11
C ASN A 110 -17.53 -29.12 -4.59
N GLU A 111 -18.35 -30.10 -4.93
CA GLU A 111 -18.79 -30.39 -6.30
C GLU A 111 -19.42 -29.20 -7.02
N ASN A 112 -20.08 -28.29 -6.27
CA ASN A 112 -20.64 -27.06 -6.82
C ASN A 112 -19.57 -26.03 -7.26
N ILE A 113 -18.31 -26.19 -6.84
CA ILE A 113 -17.20 -25.29 -7.21
C ILE A 113 -16.31 -25.94 -8.27
N SER A 114 -16.21 -27.29 -8.28
CA SER A 114 -15.42 -28.06 -9.24
C SER A 114 -15.98 -28.04 -10.68
N ASN A 115 -17.28 -27.77 -10.85
CA ASN A 115 -17.98 -27.77 -12.15
C ASN A 115 -17.99 -26.41 -12.87
N LEU A 116 -17.20 -25.44 -12.45
CA LEU A 116 -16.99 -24.22 -13.21
C LEU A 116 -16.13 -24.53 -14.44
N ASP A 117 -16.82 -24.92 -15.52
CA ASP A 117 -16.21 -25.24 -16.81
C ASP A 117 -15.63 -23.96 -17.44
N ILE A 118 -14.31 -23.89 -17.46
CA ILE A 118 -13.57 -22.71 -17.92
C ILE A 118 -12.73 -23.10 -19.12
N SER A 119 -13.39 -23.17 -20.27
CA SER A 119 -12.69 -23.22 -21.54
C SER A 119 -12.12 -21.83 -21.87
N SER A 120 -10.81 -21.78 -22.06
CA SER A 120 -10.04 -20.69 -22.67
C SER A 120 -10.03 -19.31 -22.00
N ALA A 121 -9.15 -19.12 -21.05
CA ALA A 121 -8.45 -17.84 -20.87
C ALA A 121 -6.95 -18.15 -20.74
N SER A 122 -6.18 -17.75 -21.72
CA SER A 122 -4.73 -17.86 -21.67
C SER A 122 -4.18 -16.92 -20.60
N VAL A 123 -3.59 -17.46 -19.56
CA VAL A 123 -2.70 -16.69 -18.70
C VAL A 123 -1.40 -16.51 -19.48
N SER A 124 -1.21 -15.36 -20.12
CA SER A 124 0.13 -14.99 -20.53
C SER A 124 0.94 -14.80 -19.24
N ARG A 125 2.00 -15.57 -19.04
CA ARG A 125 3.00 -15.29 -18.00
C ARG A 125 3.43 -13.83 -18.21
N THR A 126 2.95 -12.95 -17.34
CA THR A 126 3.41 -11.57 -17.33
C THR A 126 4.74 -11.59 -16.61
N GLU A 127 5.84 -11.64 -17.35
CA GLU A 127 7.16 -11.38 -16.79
C GLU A 127 7.15 -10.01 -16.15
N MET A 128 7.06 -9.99 -14.83
CA MET A 128 7.17 -8.77 -14.04
C MET A 128 8.64 -8.38 -13.92
N SER A 129 8.90 -7.10 -13.95
CA SER A 129 10.23 -6.58 -13.68
C SER A 129 10.44 -6.40 -12.17
N PRO A 130 11.65 -6.68 -11.65
CA PRO A 130 12.00 -6.30 -10.30
C PRO A 130 11.89 -4.78 -10.14
N LEU A 131 11.67 -4.33 -8.89
CA LEU A 131 11.58 -2.90 -8.60
C LEU A 131 12.90 -2.20 -8.93
N ALA A 132 12.83 -1.16 -9.75
CA ALA A 132 13.99 -0.36 -10.12
C ALA A 132 14.60 0.36 -8.91
N PRO A 133 15.91 0.68 -8.92
CA PRO A 133 16.53 1.52 -7.90
C PRO A 133 15.80 2.86 -7.75
N ILE A 134 15.79 3.42 -6.53
CA ILE A 134 15.09 4.68 -6.25
C ILE A 134 15.57 5.84 -7.13
N LYS A 135 16.83 5.86 -7.51
CA LYS A 135 17.40 6.87 -8.42
C LYS A 135 16.65 6.85 -9.76
N GLN A 136 16.58 5.69 -10.41
CA GLN A 136 15.87 5.51 -11.67
C GLN A 136 14.40 5.85 -11.55
N ARG A 137 13.72 5.38 -10.49
CA ARG A 137 12.30 5.71 -10.25
C ARG A 137 12.09 7.21 -10.12
N ASN A 138 12.94 7.90 -9.35
CA ASN A 138 12.86 9.34 -9.18
C ASN A 138 13.06 10.10 -10.50
N GLU A 139 14.04 9.72 -11.31
CA GLU A 139 14.29 10.36 -12.60
C GLU A 139 13.07 10.22 -13.53
N VAL A 140 12.51 9.01 -13.64
CA VAL A 140 11.29 8.77 -14.44
C VAL A 140 10.10 9.54 -13.88
N TYR A 141 9.88 9.53 -12.57
CA TYR A 141 8.74 10.21 -11.95
C TYR A 141 8.84 11.73 -12.01
N ARG A 142 10.02 12.32 -11.90
CA ARG A 142 10.21 13.76 -12.12
C ARG A 142 9.89 14.14 -13.57
N ALA A 143 10.41 13.38 -14.53
CA ALA A 143 10.08 13.61 -15.94
C ALA A 143 8.59 13.39 -16.25
N LEU A 144 7.92 12.46 -15.56
CA LEU A 144 6.47 12.28 -15.63
C LEU A 144 5.73 13.51 -15.07
N GLN A 145 6.16 14.07 -13.92
CA GLN A 145 5.58 15.29 -13.36
C GLN A 145 5.62 16.46 -14.35
N ASP A 146 6.73 16.59 -15.09
CA ASP A 146 6.90 17.68 -16.07
C ASP A 146 5.97 17.54 -17.28
N MET A 147 5.48 16.34 -17.55
CA MET A 147 4.58 16.07 -18.67
C MET A 147 3.09 16.14 -18.31
N LEU A 148 2.79 16.12 -17.03
CA LEU A 148 1.42 16.14 -16.53
C LEU A 148 1.06 17.52 -15.95
N THR A 149 -0.24 17.84 -15.99
CA THR A 149 -0.80 19.04 -15.37
C THR A 149 -1.65 18.69 -14.17
N LEU A 150 -1.91 19.65 -13.31
CA LEU A 150 -2.90 19.55 -12.24
C LEU A 150 -4.17 20.26 -12.71
N SER A 151 -5.32 19.56 -12.73
CA SER A 151 -6.60 20.17 -13.08
C SER A 151 -7.05 21.16 -12.01
N ALA A 152 -7.85 22.16 -12.39
CA ALA A 152 -8.42 23.13 -11.45
C ALA A 152 -9.18 22.43 -10.30
N THR A 153 -9.98 21.42 -10.59
CA THR A 153 -10.74 20.65 -9.58
C THR A 153 -9.82 20.01 -8.55
N HIS A 154 -8.70 19.38 -8.98
CA HIS A 154 -7.75 18.78 -8.07
C HIS A 154 -6.96 19.81 -7.29
N HIS A 155 -6.61 20.92 -7.94
CA HIS A 155 -5.97 22.06 -7.30
C HIS A 155 -6.85 22.62 -6.17
N ASP A 156 -8.13 22.91 -6.45
CA ASP A 156 -9.08 23.41 -5.48
C ASP A 156 -9.30 22.42 -4.32
N ASN A 157 -9.31 21.12 -4.61
CA ASN A 157 -9.38 20.08 -3.59
C ASN A 157 -8.15 20.12 -2.64
N LEU A 158 -6.95 20.34 -3.16
CA LEU A 158 -5.74 20.45 -2.36
C LEU A 158 -5.75 21.74 -1.52
N ARG A 159 -6.20 22.85 -2.10
CA ARG A 159 -6.37 24.13 -1.41
C ARG A 159 -7.38 24.04 -0.26
N SER A 160 -8.54 23.43 -0.50
CA SER A 160 -9.57 23.24 0.52
C SER A 160 -9.12 22.37 1.71
N ARG A 161 -8.07 21.57 1.51
CA ARG A 161 -7.40 20.76 2.54
C ARG A 161 -6.30 21.50 3.29
N GLY A 162 -6.10 22.79 3.02
CA GLY A 162 -5.14 23.64 3.73
C GLY A 162 -3.73 23.72 3.13
N LEU A 163 -3.46 23.05 1.98
CA LEU A 163 -2.16 23.20 1.32
C LEU A 163 -1.99 24.62 0.74
N SER A 164 -0.83 25.20 0.98
CA SER A 164 -0.44 26.48 0.37
C SER A 164 -0.15 26.30 -1.13
N GLU A 165 -0.30 27.39 -1.90
CA GLU A 165 0.04 27.40 -3.33
C GLU A 165 1.51 26.97 -3.56
N ALA A 166 2.40 27.51 -2.76
CA ALA A 166 3.82 27.18 -2.81
C ALA A 166 4.08 25.70 -2.55
N ALA A 167 3.34 25.06 -1.62
CA ALA A 167 3.46 23.63 -1.36
C ALA A 167 2.92 22.78 -2.51
N ILE A 168 1.76 23.14 -3.08
CA ILE A 168 1.20 22.41 -4.22
C ILE A 168 2.19 22.38 -5.39
N GLN A 169 2.81 23.53 -5.70
CA GLN A 169 3.81 23.64 -6.75
C GLN A 169 5.09 22.86 -6.41
N ARG A 170 5.65 23.04 -5.20
CA ARG A 170 6.88 22.37 -4.74
C ARG A 170 6.75 20.84 -4.70
N ILE A 171 5.62 20.33 -4.19
CA ILE A 171 5.36 18.88 -4.08
C ILE A 171 5.13 18.29 -5.46
N GLY A 172 4.48 19.00 -6.36
CA GLY A 172 4.26 18.57 -7.73
C GLY A 172 3.16 17.54 -7.87
N PHE A 173 2.01 17.78 -7.23
CA PHE A 173 0.79 17.00 -7.51
C PHE A 173 0.42 17.09 -8.98
N ARG A 174 -0.12 16.02 -9.55
CA ARG A 174 -0.55 15.97 -10.95
C ARG A 174 -1.84 15.17 -11.09
N SER A 175 -2.70 15.61 -12.00
CA SER A 175 -3.86 14.81 -12.41
C SER A 175 -3.41 13.64 -13.24
N TYR A 176 -3.96 12.46 -12.98
CA TYR A 176 -3.66 11.29 -13.79
C TYR A 176 -4.36 11.38 -15.14
N PRO A 177 -3.68 11.12 -16.25
CA PRO A 177 -4.25 11.35 -17.58
C PRO A 177 -5.29 10.27 -17.92
N LYS A 178 -6.57 10.66 -18.00
CA LYS A 178 -7.66 9.73 -18.32
C LYS A 178 -7.74 9.40 -19.83
N TYR A 179 -7.34 10.33 -20.70
CA TYR A 179 -7.58 10.28 -22.14
C TYR A 179 -6.34 10.39 -23.02
N LEU A 180 -5.16 10.59 -22.46
CA LEU A 180 -3.94 10.48 -23.26
C LEU A 180 -3.78 9.02 -23.67
N SER A 181 -3.43 8.79 -24.94
CA SER A 181 -3.04 7.45 -25.35
C SER A 181 -1.95 6.98 -24.38
N ALA A 182 -2.24 5.90 -23.66
CA ALA A 182 -1.43 5.45 -22.53
C ALA A 182 0.04 5.18 -22.91
N ASN A 183 0.37 5.12 -24.18
CA ASN A 183 1.70 4.92 -24.76
C ASN A 183 2.44 6.22 -25.12
N VAL A 184 1.75 7.37 -25.27
CA VAL A 184 2.42 8.63 -25.67
C VAL A 184 3.42 9.12 -24.63
N ILE A 185 3.05 9.11 -23.36
CA ILE A 185 3.92 9.54 -22.25
C ILE A 185 5.12 8.61 -22.11
N PRO A 186 4.95 7.28 -22.01
CA PRO A 186 6.07 6.35 -21.97
C PRO A 186 7.05 6.51 -23.14
N GLN A 187 6.55 6.68 -24.36
CA GLN A 187 7.40 6.88 -25.52
C GLN A 187 8.23 8.16 -25.41
N ARG A 188 7.64 9.26 -24.93
CA ARG A 188 8.38 10.51 -24.69
C ARG A 188 9.45 10.37 -23.63
N LEU A 189 9.21 9.59 -22.57
CA LEU A 189 10.18 9.30 -21.51
C LEU A 189 11.35 8.47 -22.07
N ILE A 190 11.06 7.45 -22.88
CA ILE A 190 12.07 6.62 -23.55
C ILE A 190 12.92 7.47 -24.49
N ASN A 191 12.31 8.36 -25.26
CA ASN A 191 13.03 9.28 -26.17
C ASN A 191 13.93 10.26 -25.40
N LYS A 192 13.69 10.50 -24.11
CA LYS A 192 14.59 11.23 -23.20
C LYS A 192 15.72 10.34 -22.63
N GLY A 193 15.82 9.08 -23.02
CA GLY A 193 16.82 8.12 -22.54
C GLY A 193 16.48 7.49 -21.18
N LEU A 194 15.23 7.56 -20.72
CA LEU A 194 14.81 7.00 -19.44
C LEU A 194 14.40 5.53 -19.59
N ASP A 195 14.87 4.68 -18.70
CA ASP A 195 14.45 3.28 -18.61
C ASP A 195 13.22 3.15 -17.68
N LEU A 196 12.12 2.65 -18.24
CA LEU A 196 10.85 2.46 -17.54
C LEU A 196 10.74 1.11 -16.83
N ARG A 197 11.68 0.19 -17.09
CA ARG A 197 11.66 -1.16 -16.53
C ARG A 197 11.80 -1.09 -15.00
N GLY A 198 10.92 -1.77 -14.31
CA GLY A 198 10.91 -1.79 -12.85
C GLY A 198 10.37 -0.52 -12.18
N VAL A 199 9.82 0.42 -12.96
CA VAL A 199 9.17 1.63 -12.42
C VAL A 199 7.67 1.38 -12.30
N PRO A 200 7.08 1.34 -11.08
CA PRO A 200 5.65 1.12 -10.92
C PRO A 200 4.80 2.13 -11.70
N GLY A 201 3.74 1.65 -12.34
CA GLY A 201 2.89 2.45 -13.22
C GLY A 201 3.24 2.34 -14.69
N PHE A 202 4.35 1.71 -15.04
CA PHE A 202 4.77 1.48 -16.43
C PHE A 202 4.89 -0.01 -16.71
N GLY A 203 4.42 -0.44 -17.87
CA GLY A 203 4.50 -1.81 -18.34
C GLY A 203 4.24 -1.88 -19.83
N ILE A 204 4.31 -3.07 -20.39
CA ILE A 204 4.09 -3.31 -21.81
C ILE A 204 2.63 -3.73 -22.01
N ASN A 205 1.93 -3.05 -22.91
CA ASN A 205 0.53 -3.34 -23.27
C ASN A 205 0.42 -4.56 -24.20
N GLU A 206 -0.81 -4.91 -24.58
CA GLU A 206 -1.12 -6.04 -25.45
C GLU A 206 -0.50 -5.90 -26.84
N ASN A 207 -0.23 -4.68 -27.31
CA ASN A 207 0.41 -4.40 -28.59
C ASN A 207 1.96 -4.47 -28.54
N GLY A 208 2.53 -4.75 -27.38
CA GLY A 208 3.98 -4.80 -27.23
C GLY A 208 4.65 -3.45 -26.97
N GLU A 209 3.87 -2.39 -26.68
CA GLU A 209 4.35 -1.04 -26.47
C GLU A 209 4.39 -0.69 -24.98
N TRP A 210 5.37 0.12 -24.56
CA TRP A 210 5.37 0.70 -23.22
C TRP A 210 4.15 1.58 -23.03
N SER A 211 3.47 1.39 -21.91
CA SER A 211 2.21 2.05 -21.59
C SER A 211 2.13 2.40 -20.10
N LEU A 212 1.39 3.47 -19.79
CA LEU A 212 0.95 3.75 -18.42
C LEU A 212 -0.12 2.74 -18.00
N ALA A 213 -0.08 2.34 -16.74
CA ALA A 213 -1.09 1.48 -16.13
C ALA A 213 -2.47 2.16 -16.17
N ARG A 214 -3.50 1.39 -16.47
CA ARG A 214 -4.88 1.90 -16.38
C ARG A 214 -5.32 1.91 -14.92
N LEU A 215 -5.81 3.06 -14.48
CA LEU A 215 -6.43 3.19 -13.17
C LEU A 215 -7.95 2.93 -13.25
N PRO A 216 -8.57 2.48 -12.16
CA PRO A 216 -10.01 2.16 -12.15
C PRO A 216 -10.89 3.42 -12.28
N ASP A 217 -10.37 4.60 -11.93
CA ASP A 217 -11.06 5.89 -12.03
C ASP A 217 -10.06 7.03 -12.28
N SER A 218 -10.57 8.23 -12.57
CA SER A 218 -9.80 9.46 -12.54
C SER A 218 -9.31 9.79 -11.12
N GLY A 219 -8.32 10.65 -11.03
CA GLY A 219 -7.75 11.04 -9.75
C GLY A 219 -6.45 11.81 -9.91
N PHE A 220 -5.80 12.08 -8.78
CA PHE A 220 -4.52 12.75 -8.81
C PHE A 220 -3.43 11.98 -8.07
N LEU A 221 -2.22 12.18 -8.53
CA LEU A 221 -0.99 11.57 -8.04
C LEU A 221 -0.47 12.35 -6.83
N ILE A 222 -0.22 11.63 -5.76
CA ILE A 222 0.41 12.13 -4.53
C ILE A 222 1.80 11.53 -4.49
N PRO A 223 2.88 12.33 -4.66
CA PRO A 223 4.23 11.80 -4.61
C PRO A 223 4.57 11.29 -3.22
N ASN A 224 5.18 10.12 -3.18
CA ASN A 224 5.69 9.52 -1.95
C ASN A 224 7.21 9.73 -1.90
N PHE A 225 7.68 10.56 -0.99
CA PHE A 225 9.08 10.93 -0.89
C PHE A 225 9.86 10.07 0.11
N SER A 226 11.14 9.83 -0.18
CA SER A 226 12.14 9.36 0.77
C SER A 226 12.78 10.55 1.52
N GLY A 227 13.55 10.26 2.57
CA GLY A 227 14.20 11.29 3.38
C GLY A 227 15.20 12.18 2.61
N ASP A 228 15.70 11.70 1.48
CA ASP A 228 16.58 12.46 0.57
C ASP A 228 15.81 13.19 -0.55
N GLY A 229 14.49 13.30 -0.43
CA GLY A 229 13.61 14.05 -1.35
C GLY A 229 13.36 13.38 -2.69
N ARG A 230 13.73 12.10 -2.87
CA ARG A 230 13.43 11.34 -4.08
C ARG A 230 12.02 10.80 -4.07
N ILE A 231 11.38 10.76 -5.22
CA ILE A 231 10.05 10.13 -5.38
C ILE A 231 10.24 8.61 -5.45
N GLN A 232 9.71 7.90 -4.45
CA GLN A 232 9.73 6.44 -4.37
C GLN A 232 8.64 5.79 -5.22
N GLY A 233 7.49 6.46 -5.30
CA GLY A 233 6.29 6.04 -6.00
C GLY A 233 5.18 7.06 -5.85
N TYR A 234 3.99 6.71 -6.31
CA TYR A 234 2.81 7.55 -6.17
C TYR A 234 1.68 6.80 -5.47
N GLN A 235 1.07 7.47 -4.49
CA GLN A 235 -0.29 7.17 -4.10
C GLN A 235 -1.25 7.90 -5.05
N VAL A 236 -2.40 7.31 -5.31
CA VAL A 236 -3.45 7.91 -6.15
C VAL A 236 -4.66 8.16 -5.26
N ARG A 237 -5.19 9.39 -5.29
CA ARG A 237 -6.49 9.69 -4.72
C ARG A 237 -7.52 9.67 -5.84
N PHE A 238 -8.46 8.75 -5.77
CA PHE A 238 -9.51 8.62 -6.77
C PHE A 238 -10.64 9.64 -6.55
N ASP A 239 -11.25 10.07 -7.64
CA ASP A 239 -12.28 11.11 -7.61
C ASP A 239 -13.63 10.57 -7.14
N HIS A 240 -13.99 9.34 -7.54
CA HIS A 240 -15.29 8.73 -7.27
C HIS A 240 -15.14 7.39 -6.55
N PRO A 241 -14.68 7.41 -5.28
CA PRO A 241 -14.53 6.18 -4.49
C PRO A 241 -15.91 5.55 -4.23
N ASN A 242 -15.98 4.22 -4.32
CA ASN A 242 -17.18 3.44 -4.07
C ASN A 242 -16.81 2.05 -3.54
N ALA A 243 -17.75 1.13 -3.42
CA ALA A 243 -17.50 -0.22 -2.91
C ALA A 243 -16.43 -1.00 -3.70
N SER A 244 -16.19 -0.67 -4.98
CA SER A 244 -15.21 -1.32 -5.86
C SER A 244 -13.95 -0.49 -6.10
N ILE A 245 -13.99 0.79 -5.80
CA ILE A 245 -12.87 1.73 -6.01
C ILE A 245 -12.55 2.37 -4.65
N PRO A 246 -11.41 2.05 -4.04
CA PRO A 246 -11.02 2.64 -2.76
C PRO A 246 -10.75 4.15 -2.91
N LYS A 247 -10.83 4.88 -1.81
CA LYS A 247 -10.49 6.33 -1.80
C LYS A 247 -9.05 6.58 -2.23
N TYR A 248 -8.13 5.69 -1.85
CA TYR A 248 -6.71 5.73 -2.19
C TYR A 248 -6.25 4.41 -2.76
N GLY A 249 -5.37 4.48 -3.76
CA GLY A 249 -4.66 3.37 -4.35
C GLY A 249 -3.21 3.72 -4.61
N TYR A 250 -2.51 2.89 -5.37
CA TYR A 250 -1.13 3.13 -5.78
C TYR A 250 -1.00 3.09 -7.29
N LEU A 251 -0.12 3.93 -7.83
CA LEU A 251 0.30 3.81 -9.21
C LEU A 251 1.16 2.54 -9.34
N THR A 252 0.57 1.50 -9.91
CA THR A 252 1.18 0.17 -10.04
C THR A 252 0.93 -0.38 -11.44
N SER A 253 1.88 -1.12 -11.96
CA SER A 253 1.76 -1.88 -13.21
C SER A 253 1.79 -3.39 -12.98
N LYS A 254 1.48 -3.83 -11.74
CA LYS A 254 1.30 -5.25 -11.44
C LYS A 254 0.26 -5.85 -12.42
N GLY A 255 0.62 -6.96 -13.08
CA GLY A 255 -0.23 -7.60 -14.09
C GLY A 255 -0.01 -7.13 -15.53
N MET A 256 0.84 -6.13 -15.77
CA MET A 256 1.33 -5.79 -17.12
C MET A 256 2.65 -6.52 -17.40
N ARG A 257 2.89 -6.92 -18.65
CA ARG A 257 4.20 -7.47 -19.08
C ARG A 257 5.31 -6.44 -18.81
N ALA A 258 6.43 -6.87 -18.25
CA ALA A 258 7.51 -6.03 -17.74
C ALA A 258 7.05 -4.97 -16.70
N GLY A 259 5.84 -5.10 -16.16
CA GLY A 259 5.31 -4.22 -15.13
C GLY A 259 5.91 -4.51 -13.76
N THR A 260 5.62 -3.65 -12.79
CA THR A 260 6.18 -3.74 -11.44
C THR A 260 5.12 -3.38 -10.40
N LYS A 261 5.06 -4.16 -9.32
CA LYS A 261 4.21 -3.87 -8.16
C LYS A 261 4.74 -2.63 -7.44
N CYS A 262 3.85 -1.70 -7.09
CA CYS A 262 4.20 -0.63 -6.18
C CYS A 262 4.31 -1.18 -4.76
N GLU A 263 5.36 -0.80 -4.06
CA GLU A 263 5.49 -1.10 -2.64
C GLU A 263 4.81 -0.03 -1.77
N THR A 264 4.51 -0.38 -0.53
CA THR A 264 3.96 0.52 0.48
C THR A 264 5.11 1.17 1.27
N TRP A 265 5.62 2.30 0.77
CA TRP A 265 6.67 3.05 1.47
C TRP A 265 6.11 3.99 2.52
N CYS A 266 6.93 4.29 3.53
CA CYS A 266 6.72 5.47 4.35
C CYS A 266 7.01 6.72 3.50
N CYS A 267 6.14 7.74 3.59
CA CYS A 267 6.35 9.02 2.92
C CYS A 267 6.96 10.01 3.91
N TRP A 268 8.06 10.62 3.51
CA TRP A 268 8.72 11.69 4.25
C TRP A 268 8.27 13.06 3.77
N SER A 269 8.03 13.97 4.71
CA SER A 269 7.79 15.37 4.45
C SER A 269 8.52 16.19 5.52
N GLY A 270 9.54 16.94 5.12
CA GLY A 270 10.36 17.69 6.05
C GLY A 270 11.74 18.01 5.48
N ARG A 271 12.74 18.10 6.37
CA ARG A 271 14.13 18.36 6.02
C ARG A 271 14.63 17.34 4.97
N ASN A 272 15.32 17.82 3.95
CA ASN A 272 15.91 16.96 2.93
C ASN A 272 17.33 16.56 3.34
N PHE A 273 17.54 15.30 3.69
CA PHE A 273 18.83 14.81 4.17
C PHE A 273 19.93 14.75 3.10
N ALA A 274 19.59 14.89 1.82
CA ALA A 274 20.61 14.99 0.75
C ALA A 274 21.21 16.39 0.66
N THR A 275 20.43 17.44 0.95
CA THR A 275 20.88 18.83 0.90
C THR A 275 21.27 19.39 2.26
N ASP A 276 20.75 18.79 3.33
CA ASP A 276 21.07 19.10 4.72
C ASP A 276 21.41 17.80 5.48
N PRO A 277 22.63 17.26 5.28
CA PRO A 277 23.04 15.99 5.90
C PRO A 277 23.55 16.15 7.32
N THR A 278 23.72 17.38 7.82
CA THR A 278 24.32 17.63 9.14
C THR A 278 23.46 17.07 10.26
N PRO A 279 23.99 16.23 11.16
CA PRO A 279 23.23 15.76 12.31
C PRO A 279 22.77 16.94 13.18
N ASN A 280 21.45 17.08 13.29
CA ASN A 280 20.85 18.13 14.11
C ASN A 280 19.60 17.53 14.76
N PRO A 281 19.48 17.58 16.10
CA PRO A 281 18.37 16.96 16.81
C PRO A 281 17.01 17.41 16.31
N PHE A 282 16.12 16.44 16.02
CA PHE A 282 14.75 16.69 15.60
C PHE A 282 13.79 15.61 16.07
N ASP A 283 12.53 16.00 16.19
CA ASP A 283 11.41 15.09 16.42
C ASP A 283 10.63 14.92 15.12
N VAL A 284 9.95 13.78 14.97
CA VAL A 284 9.15 13.49 13.80
C VAL A 284 7.71 13.12 14.18
N ILE A 285 6.75 13.70 13.50
CA ILE A 285 5.34 13.30 13.60
C ILE A 285 5.11 12.10 12.69
N LEU A 286 4.61 10.99 13.25
CA LEU A 286 4.22 9.81 12.50
C LEU A 286 2.70 9.77 12.35
N ILE A 287 2.21 9.83 11.11
CA ILE A 287 0.79 9.99 10.79
C ILE A 287 0.35 8.94 9.74
N GLU A 288 -0.94 8.70 9.61
CA GLU A 288 -1.52 7.87 8.57
C GLU A 288 -1.76 8.67 7.28
N GLY A 289 -1.21 8.20 6.17
CA GLY A 289 -1.46 8.68 4.82
C GLY A 289 -0.53 9.80 4.34
N PRO A 290 0.06 9.63 3.15
CA PRO A 290 1.01 10.58 2.57
C PRO A 290 0.45 12.01 2.43
N LEU A 291 -0.80 12.16 1.98
CA LEU A 291 -1.41 13.49 1.80
C LEU A 291 -1.49 14.26 3.12
N LYS A 292 -1.89 13.60 4.22
CA LYS A 292 -1.94 14.22 5.55
C LYS A 292 -0.55 14.68 6.00
N ALA A 293 0.48 13.85 5.76
CA ALA A 293 1.85 14.23 6.11
C ALA A 293 2.32 15.50 5.38
N LEU A 294 1.99 15.61 4.09
CA LEU A 294 2.32 16.79 3.29
C LEU A 294 1.58 18.03 3.77
N ILE A 295 0.31 17.91 4.17
CA ILE A 295 -0.50 19.00 4.73
C ILE A 295 0.07 19.45 6.09
N VAL A 296 0.28 18.52 7.01
CA VAL A 296 0.82 18.84 8.34
C VAL A 296 2.19 19.50 8.24
N ASN A 297 3.08 18.98 7.38
CA ASN A 297 4.38 19.62 7.17
C ASN A 297 4.25 21.04 6.60
N ASP A 298 3.36 21.28 5.63
CA ASP A 298 3.19 22.60 5.03
C ASP A 298 2.68 23.64 6.04
N ILE A 299 1.72 23.27 6.89
CA ILE A 299 1.14 24.15 7.88
C ILE A 299 2.10 24.42 9.04
N THR A 300 2.79 23.38 9.53
CA THR A 300 3.55 23.47 10.80
C THR A 300 5.06 23.61 10.60
N GLY A 301 5.59 23.26 9.42
CA GLY A 301 7.04 23.13 9.19
C GLY A 301 7.69 21.96 9.94
N CYS A 302 6.93 21.14 10.67
CA CYS A 302 7.45 19.96 11.36
C CYS A 302 7.91 18.89 10.37
N ASN A 303 8.87 18.07 10.78
CA ASN A 303 9.20 16.84 10.07
C ASN A 303 8.07 15.81 10.28
N VAL A 304 7.58 15.23 9.20
CA VAL A 304 6.47 14.27 9.24
C VAL A 304 6.83 13.03 8.43
N ILE A 305 6.58 11.87 8.98
CA ILE A 305 6.63 10.61 8.27
C ILE A 305 5.24 9.98 8.26
N SER A 306 4.77 9.49 7.12
CA SER A 306 3.52 8.77 7.09
C SER A 306 3.70 7.31 6.75
N VAL A 307 2.80 6.49 7.34
CA VAL A 307 2.54 5.13 6.89
C VAL A 307 1.40 5.17 5.87
N PRO A 308 1.39 4.26 4.86
CA PRO A 308 0.34 4.24 3.84
C PRO A 308 -1.05 3.87 4.36
N GLY A 309 -1.11 3.28 5.54
CA GLY A 309 -2.29 2.89 6.30
C GLY A 309 -1.85 2.28 7.62
N VAL A 310 -2.70 2.28 8.63
CA VAL A 310 -2.36 1.87 10.02
C VAL A 310 -1.72 0.48 10.14
N SER A 311 -2.02 -0.44 9.23
CA SER A 311 -1.46 -1.80 9.21
C SER A 311 -0.14 -1.91 8.43
N ALA A 312 0.28 -0.88 7.70
CA ALA A 312 1.43 -0.93 6.79
C ALA A 312 2.75 -0.58 7.51
N LEU A 313 3.06 -1.28 8.60
CA LEU A 313 4.17 -0.96 9.52
C LEU A 313 5.52 -1.59 9.13
N LYS A 314 5.55 -2.50 8.16
CA LYS A 314 6.75 -3.30 7.82
C LYS A 314 8.00 -2.46 7.54
N LYS A 315 7.85 -1.28 6.95
CA LYS A 315 8.97 -0.41 6.56
C LYS A 315 9.30 0.69 7.56
N VAL A 316 8.52 0.83 8.62
CA VAL A 316 8.72 1.85 9.66
C VAL A 316 10.09 1.72 10.34
N PRO A 317 10.52 0.52 10.79
CA PRO A 317 11.82 0.38 11.43
C PRO A 317 12.98 0.90 10.57
N ALA A 318 13.07 0.41 9.33
CA ALA A 318 14.15 0.81 8.42
C ALA A 318 14.12 2.30 8.08
N ALA A 319 12.92 2.88 7.89
CA ALA A 319 12.77 4.28 7.61
C ALA A 319 13.24 5.16 8.79
N LEU A 320 12.82 4.85 10.01
CA LEU A 320 13.20 5.62 11.21
C LEU A 320 14.67 5.41 11.59
N GLN A 321 15.18 4.17 11.52
CA GLN A 321 16.60 3.90 11.79
C GLN A 321 17.52 4.67 10.84
N SER A 322 17.14 4.81 9.57
CA SER A 322 17.91 5.63 8.62
C SER A 322 17.96 7.12 8.99
N MET A 323 17.05 7.59 9.84
CA MET A 323 16.97 8.99 10.29
C MET A 323 17.76 9.26 11.57
N VAL A 324 18.09 8.22 12.34
CA VAL A 324 18.86 8.35 13.59
C VAL A 324 20.21 9.01 13.36
N GLN A 325 20.90 8.67 12.28
CA GLN A 325 22.17 9.29 11.90
C GLN A 325 22.07 10.80 11.63
N PHE A 326 20.87 11.31 11.32
CA PHE A 326 20.60 12.73 11.09
C PHE A 326 20.07 13.46 12.34
N GLY A 327 20.00 12.75 13.49
CA GLY A 327 19.63 13.33 14.78
C GLY A 327 18.15 13.11 15.17
N LEU A 328 17.47 12.11 14.66
CA LEU A 328 16.14 11.74 15.16
C LEU A 328 16.18 11.40 16.65
N ARG A 329 15.37 12.09 17.45
CA ARG A 329 15.27 11.92 18.91
C ARG A 329 14.01 11.18 19.34
N GLU A 330 12.86 11.61 18.81
CA GLU A 330 11.55 11.15 19.27
C GLU A 330 10.55 11.07 18.12
N VAL A 331 9.65 10.08 18.22
CA VAL A 331 8.50 9.89 17.31
C VAL A 331 7.22 10.32 18.04
N LEU A 332 6.50 11.26 17.46
CA LEU A 332 5.21 11.75 17.92
C LEU A 332 4.12 11.02 17.11
N ILE A 333 3.46 10.04 17.69
CA ILE A 333 2.45 9.23 16.99
C ILE A 333 1.14 10.01 16.92
N ALA A 334 0.71 10.37 15.71
CA ALA A 334 -0.49 11.14 15.42
C ALA A 334 -1.48 10.32 14.57
N TYR A 335 -1.91 9.16 15.09
CA TYR A 335 -2.98 8.38 14.47
C TYR A 335 -4.33 9.05 14.72
N ASP A 336 -5.27 8.86 13.79
CA ASP A 336 -6.59 9.44 13.84
C ASP A 336 -7.29 9.17 15.21
N MET A 337 -8.05 10.14 15.69
CA MET A 337 -8.70 10.09 17.02
C MET A 337 -9.70 8.93 17.18
N ASP A 338 -10.13 8.28 16.11
CA ASP A 338 -10.95 7.06 16.18
C ASP A 338 -10.16 5.83 16.69
N SER A 339 -8.86 5.94 16.93
CA SER A 339 -8.07 4.91 17.64
C SER A 339 -8.64 4.55 19.03
N ASP A 340 -9.37 5.46 19.67
CA ASP A 340 -9.95 5.22 20.98
C ASP A 340 -11.22 4.34 20.93
N THR A 341 -11.95 4.38 19.82
CA THR A 341 -13.21 3.64 19.61
C THR A 341 -13.05 2.42 18.70
N ASN A 342 -12.09 2.46 17.77
CA ASN A 342 -11.84 1.39 16.81
C ASN A 342 -10.77 0.42 17.33
N LYS A 343 -11.20 -0.80 17.69
CA LYS A 343 -10.30 -1.85 18.22
C LYS A 343 -9.15 -2.22 17.27
N ASP A 344 -9.39 -2.21 15.97
CA ASP A 344 -8.36 -2.57 14.97
C ASP A 344 -7.29 -1.49 14.89
N VAL A 345 -7.68 -0.22 14.92
CA VAL A 345 -6.73 0.91 14.95
C VAL A 345 -5.93 0.91 16.23
N ARG A 346 -6.56 0.63 17.37
CA ARG A 346 -5.89 0.49 18.67
C ARG A 346 -4.85 -0.61 18.65
N ALA A 347 -5.18 -1.79 18.13
CA ALA A 347 -4.24 -2.91 18.00
C ALA A 347 -3.03 -2.56 17.12
N GLN A 348 -3.23 -1.81 16.04
CA GLN A 348 -2.13 -1.34 15.20
C GLN A 348 -1.28 -0.26 15.89
N LEU A 349 -1.87 0.59 16.70
CA LEU A 349 -1.15 1.56 17.51
C LEU A 349 -0.23 0.86 18.54
N GLU A 350 -0.73 -0.15 19.26
CA GLU A 350 0.09 -0.93 20.19
C GLU A 350 1.24 -1.64 19.44
N ARG A 351 0.95 -2.24 18.30
CA ARG A 351 1.98 -2.85 17.45
C ARG A 351 3.04 -1.85 16.99
N LEU A 352 2.64 -0.62 16.67
CA LEU A 352 3.59 0.45 16.32
C LEU A 352 4.48 0.79 17.51
N ARG A 353 3.93 0.91 18.72
CA ARG A 353 4.70 1.16 19.96
C ARG A 353 5.73 0.04 20.20
N GLU A 354 5.31 -1.21 20.13
CA GLU A 354 6.22 -2.37 20.23
C GLU A 354 7.37 -2.30 19.20
N ILE A 355 7.08 -1.88 17.97
CA ILE A 355 8.09 -1.71 16.93
C ILE A 355 9.08 -0.62 17.32
N LEU A 356 8.60 0.53 17.83
CA LEU A 356 9.44 1.66 18.23
C LEU A 356 10.31 1.31 19.44
N ASP A 357 9.76 0.60 20.42
CA ASP A 357 10.50 0.07 21.57
C ASP A 357 11.62 -0.89 21.15
N ASN A 358 11.32 -1.81 20.22
CA ASN A 358 12.28 -2.79 19.71
C ASN A 358 13.46 -2.15 18.95
N ILE A 359 13.29 -0.95 18.40
CA ILE A 359 14.36 -0.20 17.73
C ILE A 359 14.94 0.91 18.59
N ASN A 360 14.59 0.96 19.89
CA ASN A 360 15.05 1.92 20.88
C ASN A 360 14.84 3.40 20.45
N ILE A 361 13.71 3.71 19.85
CA ILE A 361 13.33 5.07 19.50
C ILE A 361 12.29 5.58 20.50
N LYS A 362 12.59 6.67 21.19
CA LYS A 362 11.66 7.34 22.08
C LYS A 362 10.39 7.75 21.34
N HIS A 363 9.24 7.51 21.93
CA HIS A 363 7.98 7.85 21.31
C HIS A 363 6.91 8.26 22.33
N ARG A 364 5.92 9.00 21.86
CA ARG A 364 4.69 9.33 22.61
C ARG A 364 3.55 9.56 21.64
N THR A 365 2.31 9.41 22.12
CA THR A 365 1.11 9.62 21.33
C THR A 365 0.65 11.07 21.45
N MET A 366 0.38 11.72 20.33
CA MET A 366 -0.25 13.03 20.26
C MET A 366 -1.75 12.90 20.41
N ARG A 367 -2.39 13.90 21.01
CA ARG A 367 -3.83 14.06 21.11
C ARG A 367 -4.21 15.50 20.75
N TRP A 368 -5.37 15.69 20.18
CA TRP A 368 -5.97 16.98 19.84
C TRP A 368 -7.48 16.91 20.10
N ASP A 369 -8.21 17.99 19.83
CA ASP A 369 -9.65 18.04 20.01
C ASP A 369 -10.35 16.89 19.26
N PRO A 370 -11.08 16.01 19.97
CA PRO A 370 -11.75 14.85 19.38
C PRO A 370 -12.88 15.18 18.40
N ALA A 371 -13.29 16.44 18.30
CA ALA A 371 -14.19 16.91 17.25
C ALA A 371 -13.59 16.77 15.85
N TYR A 372 -12.25 16.68 15.76
CA TYR A 372 -11.51 16.51 14.51
C TYR A 372 -10.90 15.12 14.43
N LYS A 373 -11.21 14.38 13.37
CA LYS A 373 -10.71 13.02 13.21
C LYS A 373 -9.18 12.99 13.02
N GLY A 374 -8.66 13.74 12.07
CA GLY A 374 -7.24 13.78 11.72
C GLY A 374 -6.53 15.02 12.25
N LEU A 375 -5.22 14.92 12.46
CA LEU A 375 -4.39 16.07 12.83
C LEU A 375 -4.45 17.16 11.76
N ASP A 376 -4.46 16.78 10.48
CA ASP A 376 -4.63 17.70 9.34
C ASP A 376 -5.98 18.44 9.38
N ASP A 377 -7.07 17.73 9.68
CA ASP A 377 -8.40 18.34 9.82
C ASP A 377 -8.45 19.35 10.98
N TRP A 378 -7.80 19.03 12.10
CA TRP A 378 -7.71 19.92 13.26
C TRP A 378 -6.90 21.19 12.96
N LEU A 379 -5.73 21.04 12.32
CA LEU A 379 -4.89 22.17 11.93
C LEU A 379 -5.56 23.15 10.97
N VAL A 380 -6.47 22.65 10.12
CA VAL A 380 -7.19 23.48 9.15
C VAL A 380 -8.48 24.07 9.75
N GLY A 381 -9.19 23.31 10.58
CA GLY A 381 -10.53 23.65 11.02
C GLY A 381 -10.61 24.37 12.39
N SER A 382 -9.59 24.24 13.25
CA SER A 382 -9.59 24.81 14.57
C SER A 382 -8.91 26.20 14.60
N LYS A 383 -9.54 27.12 15.34
CA LYS A 383 -8.92 28.43 15.62
C LYS A 383 -7.79 28.33 16.65
N ASP A 384 -7.80 27.28 17.45
CA ASP A 384 -6.80 27.02 18.51
C ASP A 384 -5.64 26.13 18.01
N ALA A 385 -5.69 25.69 16.75
CA ALA A 385 -4.63 24.87 16.18
C ALA A 385 -3.33 25.68 15.99
N PRO A 386 -2.17 25.12 16.35
CA PRO A 386 -0.89 25.78 16.16
C PRO A 386 -0.53 25.84 14.67
N TYR A 387 -0.11 27.02 14.25
CA TYR A 387 0.33 27.27 12.86
C TYR A 387 1.87 27.32 12.75
N LYS A 388 2.57 27.26 13.87
CA LYS A 388 4.04 27.31 13.92
C LYS A 388 4.58 25.98 14.44
N ARG A 389 5.77 25.62 13.94
CA ARG A 389 6.49 24.41 14.34
C ARG A 389 6.63 24.25 15.85
N GLU A 390 7.01 25.33 16.55
CA GLU A 390 7.21 25.32 18.00
C GLU A 390 5.91 25.05 18.76
N GLU A 391 4.80 25.58 18.29
CA GLU A 391 3.47 25.36 18.89
C GLU A 391 2.97 23.93 18.60
N ALA A 392 3.18 23.41 17.39
CA ALA A 392 2.85 22.03 17.05
C ALA A 392 3.63 21.01 17.90
N LEU A 393 4.90 21.29 18.20
CA LEU A 393 5.72 20.45 19.07
C LEU A 393 5.34 20.59 20.56
N LYS A 394 4.84 21.75 20.99
CA LYS A 394 4.35 21.96 22.36
C LYS A 394 3.10 21.15 22.69
N ILE A 395 2.20 20.90 21.72
CA ILE A 395 1.04 20.04 21.91
C ILE A 395 1.46 18.65 22.39
N SER A 396 2.62 18.19 21.93
CA SER A 396 3.21 16.93 22.36
C SER A 396 3.75 16.97 23.81
N ASN A 397 3.96 18.16 24.40
CA ASN A 397 4.47 18.34 25.77
C ASN A 397 3.35 18.59 26.79
N VAL A 398 2.15 18.83 26.35
CA VAL A 398 1.01 18.91 27.26
C VAL A 398 0.58 17.48 27.58
N ASP A 399 0.90 17.02 28.78
CA ASP A 399 0.25 15.85 29.39
C ASP A 399 -1.24 16.19 29.53
N ILE A 400 -2.01 15.92 28.46
CA ILE A 400 -3.48 15.91 28.53
C ILE A 400 -3.89 14.54 29.08
N TRP A 401 -3.25 14.17 30.19
CA TRP A 401 -3.62 13.03 31.00
C TRP A 401 -3.83 13.50 32.44
N GLY A 402 -5.06 13.85 32.77
CA GLY A 402 -5.53 13.72 34.11
C GLY A 402 -6.00 12.31 34.35
#